data_6a526fc9084dc4ad3fe03011c6f601a5
#
_entry.id   6a526fc9084dc4ad3fe03011c6f601a5
#
_cell.length_a   1.000
_cell.length_b   1.000
_cell.length_c   1.000
_cell.angle_alpha   90.00
_cell.angle_beta   90.00
_cell.angle_gamma   90.00
#
_symmetry.space_group_name_H-M   'P 1'
#
loop_
_entity.id
_entity.type
_entity.pdbx_description
1 polymer ?
#
loop_
_entity_poly.entity_id
_entity_poly.type
_entity_poly.pdbx_seq_one_letter_code
_entity_poly.pdbx_strand_id
1 'polypeptide(L)'
;LSASWHINYIWIWIKTTLEISTPGRICLFGEHQDYLGLPIIAMAISLRSYIKGDKATNKRVTIHKPDLDDTESFFLDDLQYDNPRDYYKSGIKVCMNEGLSFSHGFNCEISSKIPIQSGTSSSSAIMVSWIHFLSQMADEPVLWDLKKIAEIAYRAESLEFNEPGGMMDQYTTSIGGFIHLESQPSIKIEKINAKLGTFILGDSLEPKDTMRVLFRCKDSRL
;
A
#
# COMPACT_ATOMS: atom_id res chain seq x y z
N LEU A 1 13.09 -56.10 -26.29
CA LEU A 1 13.77 -55.34 -25.21
C LEU A 1 13.36 -53.87 -25.33
N SER A 2 12.28 -53.48 -24.62
CA SER A 2 11.78 -52.11 -24.58
C SER A 2 12.39 -51.40 -23.35
N ALA A 3 13.25 -50.45 -23.60
CA ALA A 3 13.77 -49.57 -22.56
C ALA A 3 12.76 -48.45 -22.29
N SER A 4 12.08 -48.52 -21.17
CA SER A 4 11.23 -47.43 -20.69
C SER A 4 12.08 -46.34 -20.05
N TRP A 5 12.18 -45.17 -20.68
CA TRP A 5 12.82 -44.00 -20.11
C TRP A 5 11.86 -43.36 -19.11
N HIS A 6 12.16 -43.48 -17.83
CA HIS A 6 11.50 -42.72 -16.78
C HIS A 6 12.17 -41.34 -16.72
N ILE A 7 11.49 -40.30 -17.23
CA ILE A 7 11.92 -38.95 -17.07
C ILE A 7 11.48 -38.49 -15.65
N ASN A 8 12.43 -38.46 -14.73
CA ASN A 8 12.23 -37.86 -13.43
C ASN A 8 12.20 -36.33 -13.61
N TYR A 9 11.04 -35.71 -13.54
CA TYR A 9 10.91 -34.27 -13.45
C TYR A 9 11.41 -33.83 -12.08
N ILE A 10 12.63 -33.31 -12.02
CA ILE A 10 13.11 -32.60 -10.84
C ILE A 10 12.46 -31.21 -10.89
N TRP A 11 11.44 -31.01 -10.06
CA TRP A 11 10.89 -29.69 -9.82
C TRP A 11 11.92 -28.88 -9.03
N ILE A 12 12.73 -28.09 -9.72
CA ILE A 12 13.56 -27.08 -9.06
C ILE A 12 12.60 -25.95 -8.67
N TRP A 13 12.26 -25.88 -7.39
CA TRP A 13 11.62 -24.71 -6.81
C TRP A 13 12.61 -23.55 -6.86
N ILE A 14 12.56 -22.76 -7.93
CA ILE A 14 13.25 -21.46 -7.91
C ILE A 14 12.44 -20.62 -6.91
N LYS A 15 13.03 -20.37 -5.75
CA LYS A 15 12.46 -19.46 -4.75
C LYS A 15 12.51 -18.06 -5.36
N THR A 16 11.41 -17.63 -5.98
CA THR A 16 11.31 -16.31 -6.57
C THR A 16 10.82 -15.34 -5.49
N THR A 17 11.74 -14.54 -5.00
CA THR A 17 11.41 -13.43 -4.11
C THR A 17 10.59 -12.39 -4.89
N LEU A 18 9.40 -12.07 -4.41
CA LEU A 18 8.57 -11.01 -5.01
C LEU A 18 9.06 -9.65 -4.50
N GLU A 19 9.21 -8.70 -5.43
CA GLU A 19 9.54 -7.32 -5.10
C GLU A 19 8.48 -6.38 -5.71
N ILE A 20 7.91 -5.53 -4.87
CA ILE A 20 6.93 -4.50 -5.23
C ILE A 20 7.49 -3.14 -4.83
N SER A 21 7.31 -2.13 -5.67
CA SER A 21 7.64 -0.76 -5.30
C SER A 21 6.54 0.22 -5.65
N THR A 22 6.26 1.15 -4.74
CA THR A 22 5.20 2.15 -4.87
C THR A 22 5.75 3.55 -4.63
N PRO A 23 5.45 4.54 -5.49
CA PRO A 23 5.91 5.91 -5.30
C PRO A 23 5.19 6.60 -4.13
N GLY A 24 5.81 7.61 -3.53
CA GLY A 24 5.10 8.62 -2.77
C GLY A 24 4.33 9.57 -3.68
N ARG A 25 3.63 10.53 -3.10
CA ARG A 25 2.87 11.55 -3.84
C ARG A 25 3.00 12.95 -3.25
N ILE A 26 2.72 13.95 -4.08
CA ILE A 26 2.41 15.31 -3.65
C ILE A 26 1.03 15.71 -4.17
N CYS A 27 0.29 16.48 -3.39
CA CYS A 27 -0.94 17.12 -3.85
C CYS A 27 -0.58 18.50 -4.43
N LEU A 28 -1.06 18.78 -5.64
CA LEU A 28 -0.84 20.06 -6.28
C LEU A 28 -2.03 21.01 -6.07
N PHE A 29 -3.24 20.46 -6.12
CA PHE A 29 -4.48 21.22 -5.90
C PHE A 29 -5.50 20.35 -5.16
N GLY A 30 -6.19 20.94 -4.18
CA GLY A 30 -7.27 20.28 -3.47
C GLY A 30 -6.83 19.47 -2.25
N GLU A 31 -5.70 19.80 -1.62
CA GLU A 31 -5.28 19.16 -0.37
C GLU A 31 -6.39 19.22 0.68
N HIS A 32 -6.68 18.08 1.32
CA HIS A 32 -7.76 17.93 2.28
C HIS A 32 -9.17 18.27 1.74
N GLN A 33 -9.46 17.92 0.49
CA GLN A 33 -10.77 18.14 -0.15
C GLN A 33 -11.45 16.86 -0.65
N ASP A 34 -10.70 15.82 -0.90
CA ASP A 34 -11.20 14.55 -1.44
C ASP A 34 -12.24 13.87 -0.54
N TYR A 35 -12.08 13.94 0.80
CA TYR A 35 -13.08 13.44 1.75
C TYR A 35 -14.36 14.33 1.83
N LEU A 36 -14.32 15.52 1.24
CA LEU A 36 -15.49 16.39 1.05
C LEU A 36 -16.19 16.15 -0.29
N GLY A 37 -15.74 15.19 -1.08
CA GLY A 37 -16.27 14.92 -2.41
C GLY A 37 -15.80 15.91 -3.49
N LEU A 38 -14.83 16.77 -3.18
CA LEU A 38 -14.29 17.74 -4.13
C LEU A 38 -13.12 17.15 -4.92
N PRO A 39 -12.93 17.57 -6.19
CA PRO A 39 -11.85 17.06 -7.02
C PRO A 39 -10.47 17.52 -6.54
N ILE A 40 -9.47 16.68 -6.79
CA ILE A 40 -8.06 16.97 -6.50
C ILE A 40 -7.19 16.74 -7.73
N ILE A 41 -6.03 17.37 -7.73
CA ILE A 41 -4.95 17.09 -8.66
C ILE A 41 -3.71 16.74 -7.85
N ALA A 42 -3.21 15.52 -8.06
CA ALA A 42 -2.05 15.01 -7.36
C ALA A 42 -1.10 14.30 -8.33
N MET A 43 0.15 14.15 -7.93
CA MET A 43 1.13 13.42 -8.73
C MET A 43 2.03 12.54 -7.87
N ALA A 44 2.40 11.40 -8.45
CA ALA A 44 3.43 10.54 -7.90
C ALA A 44 4.82 11.19 -8.03
N ILE A 45 5.67 10.94 -7.04
CA ILE A 45 7.06 11.41 -7.01
C ILE A 45 8.04 10.26 -7.26
N SER A 46 9.32 10.59 -7.47
CA SER A 46 10.35 9.58 -7.73
C SER A 46 10.78 8.78 -6.49
N LEU A 47 10.52 9.29 -5.28
CA LEU A 47 10.80 8.58 -4.04
C LEU A 47 9.79 7.44 -3.86
N ARG A 48 10.29 6.26 -3.45
CA ARG A 48 9.47 5.05 -3.42
C ARG A 48 9.63 4.28 -2.11
N SER A 49 8.59 3.54 -1.76
CA SER A 49 8.65 2.44 -0.81
C SER A 49 8.85 1.11 -1.56
N TYR A 50 9.41 0.14 -0.88
CA TYR A 50 9.70 -1.19 -1.41
C TYR A 50 9.24 -2.24 -0.42
N ILE A 51 8.69 -3.33 -0.94
CA ILE A 51 8.48 -4.56 -0.20
C ILE A 51 9.08 -5.71 -0.99
N LYS A 52 9.84 -6.56 -0.30
CA LYS A 52 10.47 -7.72 -0.89
C LYS A 52 10.28 -8.91 0.03
N GLY A 53 9.83 -10.05 -0.48
CA GLY A 53 9.62 -11.20 0.39
C GLY A 53 9.17 -12.47 -0.32
N ASP A 54 9.00 -13.51 0.50
CA ASP A 54 8.62 -14.87 0.11
C ASP A 54 7.55 -15.41 1.05
N LYS A 55 6.87 -16.50 0.64
CA LYS A 55 6.03 -17.28 1.53
C LYS A 55 6.87 -17.95 2.62
N ALA A 56 6.42 -17.88 3.86
CA ALA A 56 7.00 -18.65 4.96
C ALA A 56 6.61 -20.13 4.87
N THR A 57 7.27 -20.99 5.65
CA THR A 57 6.93 -22.42 5.73
C THR A 57 5.77 -22.71 6.69
N ASN A 58 5.33 -21.71 7.44
CA ASN A 58 4.25 -21.77 8.42
C ASN A 58 3.37 -20.53 8.30
N LYS A 59 2.39 -20.36 9.18
CA LYS A 59 1.46 -19.22 9.21
C LYS A 59 2.02 -17.93 9.82
N ARG A 60 3.32 -17.88 10.13
CA ARG A 60 3.93 -16.69 10.73
C ARG A 60 4.23 -15.65 9.64
N VAL A 61 3.83 -14.43 9.89
CA VAL A 61 4.23 -13.23 9.15
C VAL A 61 5.38 -12.58 9.92
N THR A 62 6.48 -12.31 9.23
CA THR A 62 7.64 -11.58 9.77
C THR A 62 7.99 -10.46 8.80
N ILE A 63 7.97 -9.23 9.30
CA ILE A 63 8.22 -8.01 8.54
C ILE A 63 9.44 -7.32 9.13
N HIS A 64 10.53 -7.33 8.40
CA HIS A 64 11.73 -6.60 8.75
C HIS A 64 11.66 -5.18 8.19
N LYS A 65 11.91 -4.17 9.03
CA LYS A 65 11.86 -2.73 8.68
C LYS A 65 13.23 -2.11 8.95
N PRO A 66 14.21 -2.28 8.04
CA PRO A 66 15.60 -1.87 8.28
C PRO A 66 15.75 -0.36 8.51
N ASP A 67 14.92 0.46 7.88
CA ASP A 67 14.97 1.92 8.06
C ASP A 67 14.58 2.36 9.49
N LEU A 68 13.94 1.49 10.26
CA LEU A 68 13.48 1.74 11.63
C LEU A 68 14.20 0.88 12.67
N ASP A 69 15.14 0.02 12.23
CA ASP A 69 15.79 -1.01 13.05
C ASP A 69 14.76 -1.85 13.85
N ASP A 70 13.66 -2.22 13.18
CA ASP A 70 12.50 -2.88 13.80
C ASP A 70 12.10 -4.13 13.03
N THR A 71 11.54 -5.11 13.75
CA THR A 71 10.97 -6.32 13.18
C THR A 71 9.65 -6.65 13.86
N GLU A 72 8.59 -6.68 13.07
CA GLU A 72 7.27 -7.05 13.53
C GLU A 72 6.95 -8.50 13.14
N SER A 73 6.27 -9.23 14.03
CA SER A 73 5.82 -10.57 13.67
C SER A 73 4.53 -10.95 14.38
N PHE A 74 3.65 -11.66 13.66
CA PHE A 74 2.37 -12.18 14.13
C PHE A 74 1.98 -13.44 13.36
N PHE A 75 0.88 -14.08 13.72
CA PHE A 75 0.34 -15.24 13.01
C PHE A 75 -0.92 -14.90 12.26
N LEU A 76 -1.13 -15.52 11.09
CA LEU A 76 -2.34 -15.37 10.27
C LEU A 76 -3.63 -15.79 11.00
N ASP A 77 -3.50 -16.66 12.01
CA ASP A 77 -4.63 -17.10 12.83
C ASP A 77 -4.98 -16.09 13.97
N ASP A 78 -4.13 -15.08 14.18
CA ASP A 78 -4.33 -14.02 15.16
C ASP A 78 -4.11 -12.63 14.52
N LEU A 79 -5.21 -12.11 13.97
CA LEU A 79 -5.25 -10.80 13.34
C LEU A 79 -5.98 -9.77 14.20
N GLN A 80 -6.03 -9.95 15.53
CA GLN A 80 -6.51 -8.90 16.43
C GLN A 80 -5.55 -7.72 16.39
N TYR A 81 -6.11 -6.51 16.45
CA TYR A 81 -5.29 -5.30 16.44
C TYR A 81 -4.72 -5.05 17.84
N ASP A 82 -3.39 -5.08 17.96
CA ASP A 82 -2.68 -4.82 19.20
C ASP A 82 -2.39 -3.33 19.39
N ASN A 83 -2.33 -2.60 18.26
CA ASN A 83 -1.99 -1.19 18.22
C ASN A 83 -2.99 -0.38 17.39
N PRO A 84 -3.15 0.91 17.69
CA PRO A 84 -3.79 1.84 16.73
C PRO A 84 -3.06 1.76 15.39
N ARG A 85 -3.81 1.66 14.28
CA ARG A 85 -3.24 1.59 12.93
C ARG A 85 -2.36 0.36 12.68
N ASP A 86 -2.82 -0.80 13.12
CA ASP A 86 -2.17 -2.09 12.83
C ASP A 86 -2.36 -2.45 11.32
N TYR A 87 -1.66 -1.69 10.49
CA TYR A 87 -1.86 -1.67 9.05
C TYR A 87 -1.58 -3.00 8.36
N TYR A 88 -0.61 -3.77 8.85
CA TYR A 88 -0.29 -5.04 8.22
C TYR A 88 -1.36 -6.09 8.47
N LYS A 89 -1.89 -6.16 9.69
CA LYS A 89 -3.01 -7.06 10.01
C LYS A 89 -4.30 -6.61 9.32
N SER A 90 -4.59 -5.30 9.28
CA SER A 90 -5.78 -4.79 8.57
C SER A 90 -5.72 -5.09 7.08
N GLY A 91 -4.55 -4.94 6.45
CA GLY A 91 -4.35 -5.29 5.05
C GLY A 91 -4.68 -6.75 4.75
N ILE A 92 -4.21 -7.68 5.59
CA ILE A 92 -4.53 -9.11 5.45
C ILE A 92 -6.03 -9.35 5.62
N LYS A 93 -6.65 -8.79 6.68
CA LYS A 93 -8.10 -8.92 6.91
C LYS A 93 -8.93 -8.43 5.73
N VAL A 94 -8.63 -7.24 5.23
CA VAL A 94 -9.38 -6.67 4.10
C VAL A 94 -9.18 -7.51 2.84
N CYS A 95 -7.97 -8.01 2.58
CA CYS A 95 -7.71 -8.93 1.48
C CYS A 95 -8.47 -10.25 1.63
N MET A 96 -8.56 -10.81 2.85
CA MET A 96 -9.36 -12.02 3.11
C MET A 96 -10.86 -11.76 2.90
N ASN A 97 -11.37 -10.58 3.27
CA ASN A 97 -12.75 -10.17 3.01
C ASN A 97 -13.04 -10.00 1.50
N GLU A 98 -12.00 -9.73 0.69
CA GLU A 98 -12.08 -9.71 -0.77
C GLU A 98 -11.93 -11.11 -1.41
N GLY A 99 -11.87 -12.15 -0.60
CA GLY A 99 -11.84 -13.55 -1.03
C GLY A 99 -10.45 -14.16 -1.17
N LEU A 100 -9.38 -13.48 -0.77
CA LEU A 100 -8.06 -14.10 -0.74
C LEU A 100 -7.92 -15.06 0.44
N SER A 101 -7.15 -16.12 0.24
CA SER A 101 -6.77 -17.09 1.30
C SER A 101 -5.25 -17.18 1.41
N PHE A 102 -4.79 -17.45 2.63
CA PHE A 102 -3.38 -17.54 2.96
C PHE A 102 -3.13 -18.75 3.86
N SER A 103 -2.63 -19.83 3.28
CA SER A 103 -2.23 -21.04 4.03
C SER A 103 -0.85 -20.86 4.69
N HIS A 104 -0.05 -19.93 4.21
CA HIS A 104 1.30 -19.65 4.67
C HIS A 104 1.45 -18.16 4.96
N GLY A 105 2.23 -17.84 5.99
CA GLY A 105 2.66 -16.47 6.27
C GLY A 105 3.75 -16.01 5.31
N PHE A 106 4.43 -14.93 5.67
CA PHE A 106 5.42 -14.27 4.82
C PHE A 106 6.67 -13.91 5.61
N ASN A 107 7.82 -13.97 4.95
CA ASN A 107 9.05 -13.33 5.40
C ASN A 107 9.34 -12.19 4.42
N CYS A 108 9.19 -10.96 4.86
CA CYS A 108 9.38 -9.80 3.99
C CYS A 108 10.17 -8.69 4.66
N GLU A 109 10.81 -7.88 3.83
CA GLU A 109 11.48 -6.65 4.18
C GLU A 109 10.71 -5.48 3.57
N ILE A 110 10.48 -4.44 4.36
CA ILE A 110 9.86 -3.20 3.93
C ILE A 110 10.81 -2.05 4.19
N SER A 111 11.13 -1.29 3.15
CA SER A 111 11.98 -0.11 3.22
C SER A 111 11.38 1.06 2.43
N SER A 112 11.77 2.30 2.76
CA SER A 112 11.22 3.48 2.10
C SER A 112 12.25 4.57 1.92
N LYS A 113 12.27 5.18 0.74
CA LYS A 113 12.98 6.43 0.46
C LYS A 113 12.09 7.66 0.62
N ILE A 114 10.80 7.45 0.91
CA ILE A 114 9.84 8.51 1.16
C ILE A 114 10.02 8.97 2.61
N PRO A 115 10.28 10.24 2.87
CA PRO A 115 10.47 10.73 4.23
C PRO A 115 9.23 10.49 5.10
N ILE A 116 9.44 10.02 6.31
CA ILE A 116 8.36 9.73 7.27
C ILE A 116 7.77 11.05 7.76
N GLN A 117 6.43 11.12 7.90
CA GLN A 117 5.69 12.28 8.42
C GLN A 117 5.91 13.60 7.67
N SER A 118 6.38 13.54 6.43
CA SER A 118 6.66 14.72 5.59
C SER A 118 5.48 15.16 4.70
N GLY A 119 4.32 14.51 4.82
CA GLY A 119 3.15 14.81 3.99
C GLY A 119 3.23 14.24 2.57
N THR A 120 4.14 13.33 2.29
CA THR A 120 4.37 12.72 0.96
C THR A 120 3.84 11.29 0.85
N SER A 121 2.91 10.88 1.72
CA SER A 121 2.19 9.60 1.74
C SER A 121 3.09 8.37 1.88
N SER A 122 4.03 8.39 2.84
CA SER A 122 4.87 7.23 3.12
C SER A 122 4.03 6.01 3.56
N SER A 123 3.05 6.19 4.47
CA SER A 123 2.18 5.10 4.95
C SER A 123 1.33 4.52 3.82
N SER A 124 0.69 5.36 3.03
CA SER A 124 -0.17 4.90 1.93
C SER A 124 0.62 4.20 0.83
N ALA A 125 1.85 4.65 0.54
CA ALA A 125 2.73 3.96 -0.39
C ALA A 125 3.12 2.57 0.12
N ILE A 126 3.38 2.41 1.43
CA ILE A 126 3.64 1.13 2.06
C ILE A 126 2.38 0.25 2.00
N MET A 127 1.20 0.82 2.34
CA MET A 127 -0.05 0.07 2.32
C MET A 127 -0.41 -0.42 0.90
N VAL A 128 -0.26 0.41 -0.12
CA VAL A 128 -0.47 0.02 -1.53
C VAL A 128 0.52 -1.08 -1.93
N SER A 129 1.80 -0.98 -1.55
CA SER A 129 2.77 -2.05 -1.79
C SER A 129 2.37 -3.35 -1.09
N TRP A 130 1.89 -3.25 0.17
CA TRP A 130 1.45 -4.39 0.97
C TRP A 130 0.26 -5.10 0.35
N ILE A 131 -0.79 -4.38 -0.04
CA ILE A 131 -1.97 -4.96 -0.71
C ILE A 131 -1.58 -5.62 -2.03
N HIS A 132 -0.72 -4.98 -2.81
CA HIS A 132 -0.23 -5.57 -4.06
C HIS A 132 0.61 -6.84 -3.80
N PHE A 133 1.47 -6.83 -2.79
CA PHE A 133 2.23 -8.00 -2.35
C PHE A 133 1.28 -9.13 -1.91
N LEU A 134 0.29 -8.86 -1.08
CA LEU A 134 -0.68 -9.85 -0.61
C LEU A 134 -1.46 -10.46 -1.76
N SER A 135 -1.88 -9.69 -2.76
CA SER A 135 -2.61 -10.20 -3.92
C SER A 135 -1.81 -11.25 -4.70
N GLN A 136 -0.47 -11.10 -4.75
CA GLN A 136 0.43 -12.03 -5.43
C GLN A 136 0.85 -13.20 -4.53
N MET A 137 0.81 -13.04 -3.21
CA MET A 137 1.21 -14.05 -2.24
C MET A 137 0.05 -14.89 -1.72
N ALA A 138 -1.18 -14.64 -2.13
CA ALA A 138 -2.32 -15.48 -1.81
C ALA A 138 -2.09 -16.94 -2.28
N ASP A 139 -2.87 -17.88 -1.74
CA ASP A 139 -2.82 -19.29 -2.17
C ASP A 139 -3.11 -19.40 -3.66
N GLU A 140 -4.10 -18.62 -4.13
CA GLU A 140 -4.38 -18.38 -5.55
C GLU A 140 -4.07 -16.91 -5.85
N PRO A 141 -2.92 -16.58 -6.46
CA PRO A 141 -2.54 -15.21 -6.78
C PRO A 141 -3.54 -14.52 -7.70
N VAL A 142 -3.87 -13.27 -7.39
CA VAL A 142 -4.81 -12.46 -8.18
C VAL A 142 -4.12 -11.20 -8.68
N LEU A 143 -4.23 -10.95 -9.99
CA LEU A 143 -3.77 -9.71 -10.61
C LEU A 143 -4.87 -8.66 -10.56
N TRP A 144 -5.01 -7.98 -9.43
CA TRP A 144 -5.88 -6.81 -9.33
C TRP A 144 -5.34 -5.65 -10.15
N ASP A 145 -6.22 -4.88 -10.74
CA ASP A 145 -5.82 -3.62 -11.35
C ASP A 145 -5.44 -2.57 -10.28
N LEU A 146 -4.78 -1.51 -10.71
CA LEU A 146 -4.25 -0.49 -9.81
C LEU A 146 -5.36 0.28 -9.06
N LYS A 147 -6.58 0.38 -9.63
CA LYS A 147 -7.72 1.00 -8.95
C LYS A 147 -8.23 0.13 -7.82
N LYS A 148 -8.33 -1.20 -8.05
CA LYS A 148 -8.74 -2.16 -7.03
C LYS A 148 -7.72 -2.23 -5.89
N ILE A 149 -6.43 -2.22 -6.19
CA ILE A 149 -5.37 -2.16 -5.18
C ILE A 149 -5.51 -0.88 -4.33
N ALA A 150 -5.74 0.28 -4.97
CA ALA A 150 -5.93 1.54 -4.28
C ALA A 150 -7.17 1.54 -3.37
N GLU A 151 -8.29 0.99 -3.85
CA GLU A 151 -9.52 0.83 -3.08
C GLU A 151 -9.30 0.00 -1.82
N ILE A 152 -8.67 -1.17 -1.97
CA ILE A 152 -8.40 -2.07 -0.84
C ILE A 152 -7.42 -1.42 0.13
N ALA A 153 -6.38 -0.75 -0.37
CA ALA A 153 -5.44 -0.02 0.47
C ALA A 153 -6.12 1.10 1.27
N TYR A 154 -7.02 1.87 0.65
CA TYR A 154 -7.81 2.89 1.35
C TYR A 154 -8.70 2.29 2.44
N ARG A 155 -9.37 1.17 2.16
CA ARG A 155 -10.18 0.46 3.17
C ARG A 155 -9.33 0.00 4.34
N ALA A 156 -8.19 -0.61 4.08
CA ALA A 156 -7.29 -1.14 5.09
C ALA A 156 -6.59 -0.05 5.92
N GLU A 157 -6.24 1.09 5.31
CA GLU A 157 -5.53 2.18 5.98
C GLU A 157 -6.48 3.14 6.72
N SER A 158 -7.64 3.45 6.12
CA SER A 158 -8.51 4.52 6.61
C SER A 158 -9.84 4.01 7.17
N LEU A 159 -10.59 3.22 6.38
CA LEU A 159 -11.96 2.84 6.78
C LEU A 159 -11.96 1.85 7.93
N GLU A 160 -11.02 0.91 7.98
CA GLU A 160 -10.91 -0.10 9.04
C GLU A 160 -10.68 0.55 10.43
N PHE A 161 -10.06 1.72 10.46
CA PHE A 161 -9.76 2.47 11.69
C PHE A 161 -10.67 3.69 11.89
N ASN A 162 -11.72 3.85 11.07
CA ASN A 162 -12.62 5.02 11.09
C ASN A 162 -11.87 6.36 11.00
N GLU A 163 -10.77 6.41 10.25
CA GLU A 163 -10.01 7.64 10.08
C GLU A 163 -10.72 8.62 9.13
N PRO A 164 -10.65 9.93 9.39
CA PRO A 164 -11.33 10.94 8.60
C PRO A 164 -10.61 11.28 7.28
N GLY A 165 -9.69 10.44 6.83
CA GLY A 165 -8.91 10.65 5.61
C GLY A 165 -9.71 10.40 4.33
N GLY A 166 -9.28 11.03 3.24
CA GLY A 166 -9.74 10.75 1.88
C GLY A 166 -8.92 9.64 1.21
N MET A 167 -9.18 9.43 -0.05
CA MET A 167 -8.57 8.34 -0.84
C MET A 167 -7.45 8.80 -1.79
N MET A 168 -7.16 10.09 -1.83
CA MET A 168 -6.17 10.68 -2.74
C MET A 168 -4.83 9.95 -2.69
N ASP A 169 -4.37 9.64 -1.49
CA ASP A 169 -3.06 9.08 -1.24
C ASP A 169 -2.90 7.71 -1.88
N GLN A 170 -3.82 6.79 -1.59
CA GLN A 170 -3.77 5.42 -2.07
C GLN A 170 -3.95 5.37 -3.59
N TYR A 171 -4.87 6.19 -4.14
CA TYR A 171 -5.10 6.22 -5.58
C TYR A 171 -3.92 6.83 -6.35
N THR A 172 -3.34 7.93 -5.85
CA THR A 172 -2.20 8.56 -6.52
C THR A 172 -0.96 7.68 -6.48
N THR A 173 -0.66 7.07 -5.32
CA THR A 173 0.51 6.20 -5.16
C THR A 173 0.37 4.89 -5.93
N SER A 174 -0.84 4.34 -6.05
CA SER A 174 -1.10 3.12 -6.82
C SER A 174 -1.05 3.35 -8.33
N ILE A 175 -1.78 4.35 -8.84
CA ILE A 175 -1.91 4.59 -10.27
C ILE A 175 -0.65 5.23 -10.86
N GLY A 176 0.03 6.02 -10.06
CA GLY A 176 1.24 6.74 -10.48
C GLY A 176 0.96 7.85 -11.50
N GLY A 177 2.01 8.60 -11.82
CA GLY A 177 1.92 9.69 -12.77
C GLY A 177 1.20 10.90 -12.19
N PHE A 178 0.49 11.63 -13.03
CA PHE A 178 -0.21 12.86 -12.71
C PHE A 178 -1.71 12.62 -12.92
N ILE A 179 -2.53 12.78 -11.87
CA ILE A 179 -3.95 12.42 -11.91
C ILE A 179 -4.85 13.56 -11.45
N HIS A 180 -6.01 13.63 -12.07
CA HIS A 180 -7.20 14.29 -11.56
C HIS A 180 -8.11 13.22 -10.96
N LEU A 181 -8.53 13.39 -9.73
CA LEU A 181 -9.38 12.45 -9.00
C LEU A 181 -10.66 13.18 -8.54
N GLU A 182 -11.81 12.61 -8.90
CA GLU A 182 -13.12 12.93 -8.31
C GLU A 182 -13.57 11.73 -7.49
N SER A 183 -14.01 11.96 -6.24
CA SER A 183 -14.45 10.89 -5.34
C SER A 183 -15.96 10.70 -5.34
N GLN A 184 -16.76 11.67 -5.82
CA GLN A 184 -18.22 11.64 -5.84
C GLN A 184 -18.78 12.09 -7.20
N PRO A 185 -19.97 11.58 -7.62
CA PRO A 185 -20.79 10.53 -6.99
C PRO A 185 -20.18 9.13 -7.13
N SER A 186 -19.17 8.97 -7.93
CA SER A 186 -18.38 7.77 -8.14
C SER A 186 -16.93 8.14 -8.37
N ILE A 187 -16.01 7.23 -8.06
CA ILE A 187 -14.59 7.48 -8.24
C ILE A 187 -14.26 7.56 -9.73
N LYS A 188 -13.83 8.74 -10.16
CA LYS A 188 -13.32 9.00 -11.50
C LYS A 188 -11.87 9.42 -11.43
N ILE A 189 -11.04 8.84 -12.29
CA ILE A 189 -9.63 9.12 -12.34
C ILE A 189 -9.22 9.35 -13.79
N GLU A 190 -8.66 10.52 -14.02
CA GLU A 190 -8.12 10.90 -15.31
C GLU A 190 -6.61 11.12 -15.18
N LYS A 191 -5.84 10.45 -16.04
CA LYS A 191 -4.39 10.72 -16.13
C LYS A 191 -4.17 11.99 -16.92
N ILE A 192 -3.46 12.93 -16.31
CA ILE A 192 -3.08 14.18 -16.96
C ILE A 192 -1.75 13.97 -17.66
N ASN A 193 -1.73 14.17 -18.98
CA ASN A 193 -0.49 14.11 -19.76
C ASN A 193 0.20 15.48 -19.74
N ALA A 194 0.91 15.78 -18.65
CA ALA A 194 1.68 16.99 -18.51
C ALA A 194 3.16 16.66 -18.32
N LYS A 195 4.03 17.46 -18.95
CA LYS A 195 5.47 17.44 -18.69
C LYS A 195 5.79 18.58 -17.74
N LEU A 196 5.96 18.25 -16.48
CA LEU A 196 6.41 19.17 -15.45
C LEU A 196 7.93 19.03 -15.28
N GLY A 197 8.58 20.10 -14.89
CA GLY A 197 10.01 20.10 -14.57
C GLY A 197 10.31 19.38 -13.25
N THR A 198 11.51 19.59 -12.74
CA THR A 198 11.93 19.05 -11.44
C THR A 198 11.21 19.80 -10.31
N PHE A 199 10.67 19.04 -9.36
CA PHE A 199 10.12 19.59 -8.13
C PHE A 199 11.17 19.51 -7.03
N ILE A 200 11.24 20.56 -6.22
CA ILE A 200 12.07 20.60 -5.01
C ILE A 200 11.11 20.52 -3.82
N LEU A 201 11.30 19.50 -2.99
CA LEU A 201 10.58 19.35 -1.73
C LEU A 201 11.50 19.81 -0.60
N GLY A 202 11.09 20.86 0.11
CA GLY A 202 11.77 21.31 1.33
C GLY A 202 11.23 20.55 2.54
N ASP A 203 12.13 20.04 3.37
CA ASP A 203 11.75 19.46 4.67
C ASP A 203 11.71 20.59 5.70
N SER A 204 10.54 20.77 6.34
CA SER A 204 10.37 21.76 7.41
C SER A 204 10.99 21.32 8.74
N LEU A 205 11.41 20.08 8.84
CA LEU A 205 11.88 19.41 10.08
C LEU A 205 10.83 19.37 11.20
N GLU A 206 9.58 19.71 10.88
CA GLU A 206 8.46 19.64 11.81
C GLU A 206 7.60 18.39 11.51
N PRO A 207 7.44 17.46 12.46
CA PRO A 207 6.65 16.26 12.25
C PRO A 207 5.17 16.61 12.03
N LYS A 208 4.57 16.07 10.99
CA LYS A 208 3.14 16.26 10.69
C LYS A 208 2.28 15.42 11.63
N ASP A 209 1.51 16.07 12.51
CA ASP A 209 0.40 15.43 13.23
C ASP A 209 -0.81 15.30 12.28
N THR A 210 -0.80 14.23 11.48
CA THR A 210 -1.78 13.99 10.43
C THR A 210 -3.21 13.94 10.96
N MET A 211 -3.45 13.26 12.10
CA MET A 211 -4.80 13.12 12.66
C MET A 211 -5.34 14.46 13.13
N ARG A 212 -4.56 15.23 13.86
CA ARG A 212 -4.96 16.55 14.33
C ARG A 212 -5.29 17.49 13.16
N VAL A 213 -4.48 17.43 12.09
CA VAL A 213 -4.73 18.25 10.88
C VAL A 213 -6.02 17.83 10.20
N LEU A 214 -6.25 16.53 9.99
CA LEU A 214 -7.45 16.00 9.34
C LEU A 214 -8.71 16.34 10.12
N PHE A 215 -8.74 16.11 11.44
CA PHE A 215 -9.90 16.46 12.28
C PHE A 215 -10.20 17.95 12.22
N ARG A 216 -9.16 18.81 12.40
CA ARG A 216 -9.35 20.25 12.34
C ARG A 216 -9.85 20.74 10.97
N CYS A 217 -9.33 20.17 9.88
CA CYS A 217 -9.77 20.54 8.54
C CYS A 217 -11.21 20.09 8.27
N LYS A 218 -11.60 18.92 8.76
CA LYS A 218 -12.97 18.42 8.61
C LYS A 218 -13.97 19.26 9.42
N ASP A 219 -13.69 19.49 10.71
CA ASP A 219 -14.56 20.25 11.61
C ASP A 219 -14.73 21.72 11.20
N SER A 220 -13.73 22.32 10.55
CA SER A 220 -13.79 23.72 10.12
C SER A 220 -14.37 23.94 8.73
N ARG A 221 -14.70 22.88 7.98
CA ARG A 221 -15.25 22.95 6.62
C ARG A 221 -16.63 22.33 6.47
N LEU A 222 -17.15 21.69 7.50
CA LEU A 222 -18.51 21.20 7.63
C LEU A 222 -19.34 22.12 8.53
#